data_a8e3adab10caa8b3a6cff0bcfaf64162
#
_entry.id   a8e3adab10caa8b3a6cff0bcfaf64162
#
_cell.length_a   1.000
_cell.length_b   1.000
_cell.length_c   1.000
_cell.angle_alpha   90.00
_cell.angle_beta   90.00
_cell.angle_gamma   90.00
#
_symmetry.space_group_name_H-M   'P 1'
#
loop_
_entity.id
_entity.type
_entity.pdbx_description
1 polymer ?
#
loop_
_entity_poly.entity_id
_entity_poly.type
_entity_poly.pdbx_seq_one_letter_code
_entity_poly.pdbx_strand_id
1 'polypeptide(L)'
;MKRKNKSLFFIIFLTMFSSLAFNMAHPVTPMFINKLGLPTFMFGLFFATMSIGNFIGSPLFGTLSDKKGRIKFLILGAIGYGISQLGFGFNTNPFIILIFRFTGGFFVVSYLTTSLAYLTDITTK
;
A
#
# COMPACT_ATOMS: atom_id res chain seq x y z
N MET A 1 25.39 19.58 0.63
CA MET A 1 24.26 19.98 -0.22
C MET A 1 24.00 19.01 -1.37
N LYS A 2 24.98 18.69 -2.21
CA LYS A 2 24.82 17.75 -3.35
C LYS A 2 24.33 16.34 -2.97
N ARG A 3 24.78 15.80 -1.83
CA ARG A 3 24.38 14.46 -1.35
C ARG A 3 22.92 14.41 -0.86
N LYS A 4 22.48 15.47 -0.20
CA LYS A 4 21.11 15.63 0.29
C LYS A 4 20.11 15.71 -0.88
N ASN A 5 20.45 16.46 -1.92
CA ASN A 5 19.60 16.58 -3.11
C ASN A 5 19.48 15.27 -3.90
N LYS A 6 20.57 14.47 -3.97
CA LYS A 6 20.51 13.14 -4.61
C LYS A 6 19.61 12.17 -3.84
N SER A 7 19.70 12.15 -2.52
CA SER A 7 18.84 11.30 -1.69
C SER A 7 17.38 11.72 -1.79
N LEU A 8 17.11 13.02 -1.79
CA LEU A 8 15.76 13.56 -1.96
C LEU A 8 15.16 13.16 -3.32
N PHE A 9 15.92 13.36 -4.40
CA PHE A 9 15.49 12.97 -5.74
C PHE A 9 15.21 11.47 -5.85
N PHE A 10 16.10 10.65 -5.29
CA PHE A 10 15.95 9.19 -5.29
C PHE A 10 14.68 8.75 -4.56
N ILE A 11 14.38 9.35 -3.40
CA ILE A 11 13.20 8.99 -2.60
C ILE A 11 11.91 9.45 -3.31
N ILE A 12 11.90 10.65 -3.89
CA ILE A 12 10.76 11.12 -4.69
C ILE A 12 10.49 10.18 -5.86
N PHE A 13 11.53 9.81 -6.59
CA PHE A 13 11.43 8.88 -7.71
C PHE A 13 10.90 7.52 -7.25
N LEU A 14 11.46 6.97 -6.16
CA LEU A 14 11.03 5.70 -5.60
C LEU A 14 9.57 5.72 -5.14
N THR A 15 9.15 6.79 -4.47
CA THR A 15 7.76 6.97 -4.02
C THR A 15 6.81 7.07 -5.21
N MET A 16 7.18 7.82 -6.23
CA MET A 16 6.37 7.94 -7.45
C MET A 16 6.23 6.59 -8.17
N PHE A 17 7.33 5.88 -8.35
CA PHE A 17 7.33 4.56 -8.99
C PHE A 17 6.52 3.53 -8.18
N SER A 18 6.67 3.53 -6.86
CA SER A 18 5.89 2.66 -5.99
C SER A 18 4.39 2.99 -6.03
N SER A 19 4.03 4.27 -6.08
CA SER A 19 2.63 4.69 -6.19
C SER A 19 2.01 4.22 -7.50
N LEU A 20 2.73 4.25 -8.59
CA LEU A 20 2.28 3.68 -9.87
C LEU A 20 2.04 2.17 -9.73
N ALA A 21 3.01 1.45 -9.17
CA ALA A 21 2.89 0.01 -8.97
C ALA A 21 1.68 -0.37 -8.07
N PHE A 22 1.46 0.39 -6.99
CA PHE A 22 0.35 0.14 -6.07
C PHE A 22 -1.02 0.39 -6.74
N ASN A 23 -1.10 1.33 -7.66
CA ASN A 23 -2.35 1.65 -8.34
C ASN A 23 -2.64 0.78 -9.58
N MET A 24 -1.67 0.02 -10.07
CA MET A 24 -1.87 -0.85 -11.25
C MET A 24 -2.92 -1.95 -11.04
N ALA A 25 -3.13 -2.38 -9.81
CA ALA A 25 -4.14 -3.40 -9.50
C ALA A 25 -5.59 -2.91 -9.66
N HIS A 26 -5.83 -1.61 -9.54
CA HIS A 26 -7.18 -1.05 -9.59
C HIS A 26 -7.88 -1.22 -10.94
N PRO A 27 -7.26 -0.88 -12.09
CA PRO A 27 -7.92 -1.07 -13.39
C PRO A 27 -8.10 -2.54 -13.79
N VAL A 28 -7.31 -3.46 -13.23
CA VAL A 28 -7.42 -4.90 -13.50
C VAL A 28 -8.51 -5.56 -12.66
N THR A 29 -8.89 -4.97 -11.54
CA THR A 29 -9.87 -5.55 -10.61
C THR A 29 -11.24 -5.84 -11.25
N PRO A 30 -11.85 -4.98 -12.08
CA PRO A 30 -13.10 -5.31 -12.76
C PRO A 30 -13.00 -6.53 -13.68
N MET A 31 -11.93 -6.65 -14.44
CA MET A 31 -11.69 -7.83 -15.29
C MET A 31 -11.55 -9.10 -14.46
N PHE A 32 -10.87 -9.02 -13.34
CA PHE A 32 -10.67 -10.14 -12.41
C PHE A 32 -11.99 -10.60 -11.80
N ILE A 33 -12.85 -9.68 -11.38
CA ILE A 33 -14.20 -9.97 -10.87
C ILE A 33 -15.05 -10.67 -11.94
N ASN A 34 -15.05 -10.17 -13.16
CA ASN A 34 -15.78 -10.77 -14.28
C ASN A 34 -15.25 -12.18 -14.61
N LYS A 35 -13.94 -12.38 -14.60
CA LYS A 35 -13.32 -13.68 -14.85
C LYS A 35 -13.70 -14.72 -13.79
N LEU A 36 -13.88 -14.31 -12.56
CA LEU A 36 -14.33 -15.18 -11.46
C LEU A 36 -15.85 -15.38 -11.41
N GLY A 37 -16.61 -14.73 -12.29
CA GLY A 37 -18.07 -14.81 -12.29
C GLY A 37 -18.73 -14.17 -11.09
N LEU A 38 -18.05 -13.21 -10.43
CA LEU A 38 -18.56 -12.53 -9.25
C LEU A 38 -19.47 -11.35 -9.63
N PRO A 39 -20.46 -11.01 -8.76
CA PRO A 39 -21.32 -9.85 -9.00
C PRO A 39 -20.54 -8.54 -9.04
N THR A 40 -21.02 -7.56 -9.79
CA THR A 40 -20.37 -6.25 -9.97
C THR A 40 -20.19 -5.48 -8.64
N PHE A 41 -21.09 -5.66 -7.66
CA PHE A 41 -20.96 -5.01 -6.36
C PHE A 41 -19.72 -5.44 -5.58
N MET A 42 -19.12 -6.57 -5.91
CA MET A 42 -17.85 -7.05 -5.29
C MET A 42 -16.71 -6.08 -5.53
N PHE A 43 -16.72 -5.31 -6.63
CA PHE A 43 -15.74 -4.25 -6.86
C PHE A 43 -15.76 -3.20 -5.73
N GLY A 44 -16.96 -2.71 -5.39
CA GLY A 44 -17.12 -1.78 -4.27
C GLY A 44 -16.75 -2.39 -2.92
N LEU A 45 -17.09 -3.68 -2.72
CA LEU A 45 -16.75 -4.39 -1.48
C LEU A 45 -15.23 -4.59 -1.32
N PHE A 46 -14.52 -4.90 -2.39
CA PHE A 46 -13.05 -5.00 -2.37
C PHE A 46 -12.40 -3.64 -2.06
N PHE A 47 -12.92 -2.56 -2.63
CA PHE A 47 -12.46 -1.21 -2.32
C PHE A 47 -12.75 -0.80 -0.87
N ALA A 48 -13.97 -1.06 -0.40
CA ALA A 48 -14.37 -0.75 0.97
C ALA A 48 -13.48 -1.49 1.99
N THR A 49 -13.22 -2.77 1.76
CA THR A 49 -12.38 -3.59 2.63
C THR A 49 -10.93 -3.08 2.67
N MET A 50 -10.39 -2.70 1.53
CA MET A 50 -9.06 -2.08 1.44
C MET A 50 -9.01 -0.73 2.17
N SER A 51 -10.06 0.09 2.03
CA SER A 51 -10.17 1.38 2.72
C SER A 51 -10.27 1.25 4.23
N ILE A 52 -10.97 0.23 4.73
CA ILE A 52 -11.01 -0.08 6.16
C ILE A 52 -9.61 -0.46 6.67
N GLY A 53 -8.86 -1.25 5.92
CA GLY A 53 -7.47 -1.56 6.23
C GLY A 53 -6.60 -0.31 6.31
N ASN A 54 -6.73 0.61 5.35
CA ASN A 54 -6.05 1.90 5.35
C ASN A 54 -6.41 2.74 6.59
N PHE A 55 -7.70 2.82 6.90
CA PHE A 55 -8.20 3.62 8.02
C PHE A 55 -7.65 3.14 9.36
N ILE A 56 -7.58 1.83 9.58
CA ILE A 56 -7.03 1.24 10.80
C ILE A 56 -5.50 1.36 10.83
N GLY A 57 -4.85 1.10 9.71
CA GLY A 57 -3.39 1.08 9.62
C GLY A 57 -2.74 2.46 9.71
N SER A 58 -3.39 3.51 9.21
CA SER A 58 -2.82 4.85 9.10
C SER A 58 -2.33 5.42 10.45
N PRO A 59 -3.16 5.53 11.50
CA PRO A 59 -2.70 6.04 12.79
C PRO A 59 -1.70 5.11 13.46
N LEU A 60 -1.87 3.81 13.30
CA LEU A 60 -1.00 2.80 13.90
C LEU A 60 0.42 2.90 13.35
N PHE A 61 0.58 2.88 12.05
CA PHE A 61 1.89 2.96 11.41
C PHE A 61 2.50 4.36 11.47
N GLY A 62 1.69 5.40 11.49
CA GLY A 62 2.17 6.75 11.74
C GLY A 62 2.93 6.84 13.07
N THR A 63 2.28 6.47 14.16
CA THR A 63 2.88 6.51 15.50
C THR A 63 4.03 5.52 15.69
N LEU A 64 3.90 4.30 15.16
CA LEU A 64 4.96 3.29 15.28
C LEU A 64 6.22 3.67 14.50
N SER A 65 6.07 4.22 13.30
CA SER A 65 7.22 4.65 12.49
C SER A 65 7.96 5.83 13.10
N ASP A 66 7.27 6.72 13.82
CA ASP A 66 7.88 7.80 14.58
C ASP A 66 8.78 7.28 15.71
N LYS A 67 8.34 6.24 16.39
CA LYS A 67 9.03 5.67 17.54
C LYS A 67 10.14 4.68 17.19
N LYS A 68 9.93 3.86 16.17
CA LYS A 68 10.80 2.71 15.85
C LYS A 68 11.65 2.88 14.59
N GLY A 69 11.51 3.99 13.90
CA GLY A 69 12.26 4.33 12.68
C GLY A 69 11.46 4.11 11.39
N ARG A 70 11.67 4.99 10.42
CA ARG A 70 10.91 5.07 9.17
C ARG A 70 11.18 3.90 8.21
N ILE A 71 12.46 3.55 8.04
CA ILE A 71 12.88 2.60 6.99
C ILE A 71 12.30 1.22 7.21
N LYS A 72 12.21 0.76 8.45
CA LYS A 72 11.63 -0.55 8.79
C LYS A 72 10.18 -0.68 8.33
N PHE A 73 9.39 0.37 8.53
CA PHE A 73 7.98 0.38 8.16
C PHE A 73 7.75 0.61 6.66
N LEU A 74 8.68 1.28 5.98
CA LEU A 74 8.70 1.33 4.51
C LEU A 74 8.86 -0.07 3.91
N ILE A 75 9.85 -0.82 4.39
CA ILE A 75 10.13 -2.18 3.91
C ILE A 75 8.98 -3.12 4.27
N LEU A 76 8.49 -3.06 5.51
CA LEU A 76 7.37 -3.87 5.98
C LEU A 76 6.12 -3.62 5.14
N GLY A 77 5.79 -2.36 4.87
CA GLY A 77 4.64 -1.99 4.06
C GLY A 77 4.75 -2.48 2.62
N ALA A 78 5.92 -2.33 2.00
CA ALA A 78 6.16 -2.79 0.64
C ALA A 78 6.06 -4.32 0.51
N ILE A 79 6.69 -5.07 1.40
CA ILE A 79 6.66 -6.53 1.41
C ILE A 79 5.25 -7.04 1.72
N GLY A 80 4.60 -6.50 2.75
CA GLY A 80 3.24 -6.89 3.14
C GLY A 80 2.23 -6.64 2.03
N TYR A 81 2.31 -5.50 1.36
CA TYR A 81 1.47 -5.20 0.20
C TYR A 81 1.73 -6.15 -0.97
N GLY A 82 2.99 -6.44 -1.29
CA GLY A 82 3.36 -7.38 -2.34
C GLY A 82 2.78 -8.78 -2.10
N ILE A 83 2.92 -9.31 -0.88
CA ILE A 83 2.34 -10.61 -0.49
C ILE A 83 0.81 -10.57 -0.61
N SER A 84 0.17 -9.48 -0.17
CA SER A 84 -1.27 -9.31 -0.27
C SER A 84 -1.77 -9.29 -1.72
N GLN A 85 -1.04 -8.69 -2.64
CA GLN A 85 -1.36 -8.69 -4.07
C GLN A 85 -1.22 -10.07 -4.70
N LEU A 86 -0.20 -10.83 -4.32
CA LEU A 86 -0.06 -12.23 -4.75
C LEU A 86 -1.24 -13.07 -4.26
N GLY A 87 -1.60 -12.96 -2.99
CA GLY A 87 -2.78 -13.63 -2.44
C GLY A 87 -4.08 -13.23 -3.12
N PHE A 88 -4.25 -11.96 -3.45
CA PHE A 88 -5.39 -11.46 -4.22
C PHE A 88 -5.45 -12.08 -5.63
N GLY A 89 -4.32 -12.13 -6.34
CA GLY A 89 -4.28 -12.59 -7.73
C GLY A 89 -4.41 -14.10 -7.91
N PHE A 90 -3.93 -14.90 -6.94
CA PHE A 90 -3.92 -16.36 -7.04
C PHE A 90 -5.14 -17.06 -6.44
N ASN A 91 -5.95 -16.38 -5.65
CA ASN A 91 -7.12 -16.97 -5.03
C ASN A 91 -8.38 -16.77 -5.85
N THR A 92 -9.28 -17.75 -5.78
CA THR A 92 -10.59 -17.73 -6.43
C THR A 92 -11.74 -17.59 -5.44
N ASN A 93 -11.49 -17.81 -4.14
CA ASN A 93 -12.50 -17.70 -3.10
C ASN A 93 -12.69 -16.23 -2.70
N PRO A 94 -13.92 -15.66 -2.81
CA PRO A 94 -14.17 -14.24 -2.48
C PRO A 94 -13.81 -13.86 -1.04
N PHE A 95 -14.01 -14.74 -0.07
CA PHE A 95 -13.66 -14.46 1.33
C PHE A 95 -12.16 -14.31 1.54
N ILE A 96 -11.36 -15.18 0.93
CA ILE A 96 -9.89 -15.10 0.99
C ILE A 96 -9.42 -13.83 0.29
N ILE A 97 -10.01 -13.48 -0.84
CA ILE A 97 -9.70 -12.24 -1.57
C ILE A 97 -9.98 -11.00 -0.72
N LEU A 98 -11.09 -10.97 0.02
CA LEU A 98 -11.42 -9.88 0.94
C LEU A 98 -10.37 -9.73 2.06
N ILE A 99 -9.91 -10.83 2.63
CA ILE A 99 -8.86 -10.83 3.64
C ILE A 99 -7.57 -10.24 3.07
N PHE A 100 -7.15 -10.64 1.87
CA PHE A 100 -5.98 -10.09 1.22
C PHE A 100 -6.15 -8.62 0.80
N ARG A 101 -7.35 -8.18 0.47
CA ARG A 101 -7.64 -6.76 0.22
C ARG A 101 -7.52 -5.93 1.49
N PHE A 102 -8.03 -6.43 2.61
CA PHE A 102 -7.87 -5.78 3.90
C PHE A 102 -6.39 -5.65 4.29
N THR A 103 -5.63 -6.75 4.23
CA THR A 103 -4.20 -6.74 4.56
C THR A 103 -3.40 -5.88 3.59
N GLY A 104 -3.76 -5.87 2.31
CA GLY A 104 -3.16 -4.99 1.30
C GLY A 104 -3.35 -3.51 1.65
N GLY A 105 -4.56 -3.11 2.01
CA GLY A 105 -4.84 -1.76 2.48
C GLY A 105 -4.09 -1.39 3.75
N PHE A 106 -4.04 -2.31 4.70
CA PHE A 106 -3.33 -2.13 5.96
C PHE A 106 -1.82 -1.90 5.76
N PHE A 107 -1.19 -2.68 4.89
CA PHE A 107 0.25 -2.55 4.64
C PHE A 107 0.61 -1.43 3.66
N VAL A 108 -0.20 -1.15 2.66
CA VAL A 108 0.10 -0.05 1.73
C VAL A 108 0.12 1.30 2.43
N VAL A 109 -0.75 1.51 3.41
CA VAL A 109 -0.75 2.76 4.18
C VAL A 109 0.47 2.88 5.08
N SER A 110 1.03 1.77 5.56
CA SER A 110 2.33 1.79 6.24
C SER A 110 3.42 2.40 5.36
N TYR A 111 3.48 1.98 4.11
CA TYR A 111 4.42 2.54 3.14
C TYR A 111 4.14 4.02 2.84
N LEU A 112 2.89 4.38 2.53
CA LEU A 112 2.51 5.73 2.11
C LEU A 112 2.74 6.77 3.23
N THR A 113 2.24 6.49 4.43
CA THR A 113 2.41 7.42 5.57
C THR A 113 3.86 7.56 5.97
N THR A 114 4.61 6.46 5.98
CA THR A 114 6.02 6.47 6.36
C THR A 114 6.89 7.17 5.31
N SER A 115 6.60 7.00 4.01
CA SER A 115 7.35 7.68 2.94
C SER A 115 7.14 9.20 2.97
N LEU A 116 5.91 9.66 3.20
CA LEU A 116 5.61 11.08 3.37
C LEU A 116 6.32 11.67 4.59
N ALA A 117 6.25 10.98 5.72
CA ALA A 117 6.92 11.39 6.94
C ALA A 117 8.46 11.43 6.78
N TYR A 118 9.02 10.45 6.10
CA TYR A 118 10.45 10.40 5.80
C TYR A 118 10.88 11.56 4.89
N LEU A 119 10.08 11.87 3.87
CA LEU A 119 10.29 13.03 3.01
C LEU A 119 10.30 14.34 3.80
N THR A 120 9.33 14.52 4.70
CA THR A 120 9.24 15.69 5.58
C THR A 120 10.46 15.79 6.49
N ASP A 121 10.88 14.68 7.10
CA ASP A 121 12.05 14.63 7.98
C ASP A 121 13.35 15.03 7.27
N ILE A 122 13.49 14.71 5.98
CA ILE A 122 14.67 15.09 5.18
C ILE A 122 14.62 16.55 4.73
N THR A 123 13.42 17.08 4.41
CA THR A 123 13.28 18.44 3.89
C THR A 123 13.34 19.50 4.97
N THR A 124 12.89 19.18 6.19
CA THR A 124 12.88 20.13 7.34
C THR A 124 14.20 20.22 8.08
N LYS A 125 15.14 19.33 7.87
CA LYS A 125 16.52 19.36 8.40
C LYS A 125 17.49 19.90 7.37
#